data_75744d4c99acf63bbb10f0a0fa131fc7
#
_entry.id   75744d4c99acf63bbb10f0a0fa131fc7
#
_cell.length_a   1.000
_cell.length_b   1.000
_cell.length_c   1.000
_cell.angle_alpha   90.00
_cell.angle_beta   90.00
_cell.angle_gamma   90.00
#
_symmetry.space_group_name_H-M   'P 1'
#
loop_
_entity.id
_entity.type
_entity.pdbx_description
1 polymer ?
#
loop_
_entity_poly.entity_id
_entity_poly.type
_entity_poly.pdbx_seq_one_letter_code
_entity_poly.pdbx_strand_id
1 'polypeptide(L)'
;MKKLLTILLISVSSTIVAQKTITYEEMKTITKGAFENIECDVYTAKDGFSYKVGDTLKIGRPSSNKTFAYITSGATAAALAGKAPEPLGANSSGDNTIIKKIAVGGTKKAGFKIYVVGKGNCGMCPNNMIDFEEALATGEIQSKGMSREQAIAKLKEAKDLVDLGMMSKEDFEKLKLELTPIIIKN
;
A
#
# COMPACT_ATOMS: atom_id res chain seq x y z
N MET A 1 64.56 0.22 -18.61
CA MET A 1 63.67 0.94 -17.67
C MET A 1 62.24 0.42 -17.88
N LYS A 2 61.81 -0.55 -17.08
CA LYS A 2 60.44 -1.14 -17.13
C LYS A 2 59.56 -0.36 -16.19
N LYS A 3 58.55 0.34 -16.73
CA LYS A 3 57.52 1.04 -15.91
C LYS A 3 56.50 0.01 -15.46
N LEU A 4 56.46 -0.30 -14.18
CA LEU A 4 55.40 -1.08 -13.52
C LEU A 4 54.16 -0.20 -13.42
N LEU A 5 53.11 -0.54 -14.16
CA LEU A 5 51.79 0.08 -14.06
C LEU A 5 50.99 -0.66 -12.98
N THR A 6 50.94 -0.11 -11.78
CA THR A 6 50.14 -0.66 -10.68
C THR A 6 48.70 -0.24 -10.89
N ILE A 7 47.84 -1.17 -11.34
CA ILE A 7 46.41 -0.96 -11.42
C ILE A 7 45.82 -1.17 -10.04
N LEU A 8 45.40 -0.07 -9.40
CA LEU A 8 44.68 -0.08 -8.13
C LEU A 8 43.24 -0.46 -8.41
N LEU A 9 42.88 -1.73 -8.17
CA LEU A 9 41.49 -2.18 -8.19
C LEU A 9 40.77 -1.64 -6.93
N ILE A 10 40.01 -0.59 -7.08
CA ILE A 10 39.07 -0.12 -6.04
C ILE A 10 37.85 -1.02 -6.10
N SER A 11 37.82 -2.02 -5.22
CA SER A 11 36.63 -2.82 -4.99
C SER A 11 35.58 -1.96 -4.26
N VAL A 12 34.63 -1.42 -5.00
CA VAL A 12 33.41 -0.82 -4.42
C VAL A 12 32.58 -1.94 -3.84
N SER A 13 32.74 -2.22 -2.56
CA SER A 13 31.84 -3.09 -1.82
C SER A 13 30.51 -2.35 -1.63
N SER A 14 29.57 -2.55 -2.55
CA SER A 14 28.16 -2.17 -2.34
C SER A 14 27.60 -3.03 -1.21
N THR A 15 27.47 -2.44 -0.04
CA THR A 15 26.69 -3.04 1.07
C THR A 15 25.25 -3.13 0.61
N ILE A 16 24.83 -4.33 0.20
CA ILE A 16 23.42 -4.63 -0.04
C ILE A 16 22.76 -4.65 1.34
N VAL A 17 22.16 -3.54 1.74
CA VAL A 17 21.28 -3.51 2.90
C VAL A 17 20.06 -4.38 2.55
N ALA A 18 19.92 -5.50 3.24
CA ALA A 18 18.79 -6.39 3.04
C ALA A 18 17.49 -5.62 3.37
N GLN A 19 16.66 -5.41 2.36
CA GLN A 19 15.40 -4.69 2.47
C GLN A 19 14.42 -5.55 3.27
N LYS A 20 13.93 -5.04 4.41
CA LYS A 20 12.98 -5.74 5.26
C LYS A 20 11.60 -5.73 4.60
N THR A 21 11.15 -6.91 4.18
CA THR A 21 9.82 -7.11 3.58
C THR A 21 8.90 -7.81 4.55
N ILE A 22 7.63 -7.42 4.58
CA ILE A 22 6.56 -8.09 5.30
C ILE A 22 5.38 -8.28 4.34
N THR A 23 4.77 -9.47 4.37
CA THR A 23 3.55 -9.77 3.62
C THR A 23 2.31 -9.69 4.53
N TYR A 24 1.13 -9.57 3.91
CA TYR A 24 -0.14 -9.62 4.63
C TYR A 24 -0.29 -10.91 5.46
N GLU A 25 0.11 -12.06 4.92
CA GLU A 25 0.02 -13.33 5.62
C GLU A 25 1.01 -13.42 6.80
N GLU A 26 2.24 -12.93 6.63
CA GLU A 26 3.22 -12.85 7.72
C GLU A 26 2.74 -11.91 8.83
N MET A 27 2.16 -10.76 8.49
CA MET A 27 1.59 -9.83 9.46
C MET A 27 0.52 -10.51 10.35
N LYS A 28 -0.34 -11.35 9.78
CA LYS A 28 -1.36 -12.10 10.53
C LYS A 28 -0.79 -13.11 11.52
N THR A 29 0.41 -13.60 11.28
CA THR A 29 1.09 -14.57 12.17
C THR A 29 1.84 -13.91 13.33
N ILE A 30 1.93 -12.58 13.37
CA ILE A 30 2.59 -11.85 14.42
C ILE A 30 1.83 -12.01 15.74
N THR A 31 2.39 -12.80 16.65
CA THR A 31 1.78 -13.09 17.95
C THR A 31 2.54 -12.51 19.13
N LYS A 32 3.75 -12.01 18.94
CA LYS A 32 4.65 -11.50 19.97
C LYS A 32 5.05 -10.05 19.73
N GLY A 33 5.10 -9.28 20.77
CA GLY A 33 5.59 -7.91 20.75
C GLY A 33 4.45 -6.91 20.93
N ALA A 34 4.03 -6.70 22.16
CA ALA A 34 2.86 -5.89 22.49
C ALA A 34 3.03 -4.40 22.16
N PHE A 35 4.21 -3.88 21.86
CA PHE A 35 4.45 -2.44 21.72
C PHE A 35 5.56 -2.06 20.73
N GLU A 36 6.19 -3.02 20.07
CA GLU A 36 7.23 -2.71 19.10
C GLU A 36 6.58 -2.53 17.74
N ASN A 37 6.57 -1.30 17.24
CA ASN A 37 6.30 -1.05 15.83
C ASN A 37 7.37 -1.76 15.01
N ILE A 38 7.00 -2.87 14.38
CA ILE A 38 7.89 -3.57 13.45
C ILE A 38 7.87 -2.76 12.16
N GLU A 39 8.96 -2.05 11.88
CA GLU A 39 9.13 -1.30 10.65
C GLU A 39 9.58 -2.22 9.51
N CYS A 40 9.09 -1.94 8.30
CA CYS A 40 9.56 -2.60 7.08
C CYS A 40 9.71 -1.58 5.94
N ASP A 41 10.56 -1.92 4.98
CA ASP A 41 10.81 -1.10 3.80
C ASP A 41 9.79 -1.38 2.69
N VAL A 42 9.31 -2.63 2.65
CA VAL A 42 8.34 -3.13 1.66
C VAL A 42 7.25 -3.92 2.37
N TYR A 43 6.03 -3.65 1.98
CA TYR A 43 4.87 -4.42 2.38
C TYR A 43 4.12 -4.96 1.17
N THR A 44 3.83 -6.26 1.16
CA THR A 44 2.95 -6.87 0.15
C THR A 44 1.57 -7.03 0.75
N ALA A 45 0.63 -6.23 0.24
CA ALA A 45 -0.73 -6.15 0.75
C ALA A 45 -1.60 -7.32 0.28
N LYS A 46 -2.80 -7.43 0.87
CA LYS A 46 -3.81 -8.43 0.50
C LYS A 46 -4.22 -8.35 -0.98
N ASP A 47 -4.13 -7.16 -1.60
CA ASP A 47 -4.38 -6.97 -3.03
C ASP A 47 -3.30 -7.57 -3.95
N GLY A 48 -2.23 -8.14 -3.36
CA GLY A 48 -1.10 -8.76 -4.06
C GLY A 48 -0.05 -7.76 -4.57
N PHE A 49 -0.23 -6.46 -4.35
CA PHE A 49 0.75 -5.44 -4.74
C PHE A 49 1.73 -5.13 -3.60
N SER A 50 2.97 -4.85 -4.00
CA SER A 50 4.01 -4.42 -3.06
C SER A 50 4.08 -2.89 -3.01
N TYR A 51 4.13 -2.36 -1.81
CA TYR A 51 4.23 -0.95 -1.49
C TYR A 51 5.53 -0.70 -0.73
N LYS A 52 6.29 0.32 -1.15
CA LYS A 52 7.64 0.60 -0.62
C LYS A 52 7.67 1.98 0.02
N VAL A 53 8.54 2.15 0.98
CA VAL A 53 8.92 3.49 1.47
C VAL A 53 9.43 4.30 0.26
N GLY A 54 8.89 5.52 0.10
CA GLY A 54 9.13 6.38 -1.05
C GLY A 54 8.10 6.29 -2.17
N ASP A 55 7.25 5.25 -2.20
CA ASP A 55 6.16 5.17 -3.18
C ASP A 55 5.13 6.28 -2.94
N THR A 56 4.50 6.71 -4.02
CA THR A 56 3.37 7.65 -3.99
C THR A 56 2.07 6.88 -3.98
N LEU A 57 1.22 7.15 -2.99
CA LEU A 57 -0.14 6.65 -2.90
C LEU A 57 -1.10 7.75 -3.35
N LYS A 58 -2.14 7.37 -4.05
CA LYS A 58 -3.23 8.29 -4.39
C LYS A 58 -4.37 8.11 -3.39
N ILE A 59 -4.77 9.20 -2.77
CA ILE A 59 -5.91 9.26 -1.86
C ILE A 59 -7.18 9.16 -2.71
N GLY A 60 -8.03 8.20 -2.39
CA GLY A 60 -9.26 7.92 -3.11
C GLY A 60 -10.42 8.79 -2.63
N ARG A 61 -11.57 8.18 -2.42
CA ARG A 61 -12.76 8.84 -1.87
C ARG A 61 -12.96 8.43 -0.41
N PRO A 62 -13.44 9.34 0.44
CA PRO A 62 -13.75 8.99 1.82
C PRO A 62 -14.85 7.92 1.87
N SER A 63 -14.69 6.94 2.75
CA SER A 63 -15.69 5.89 2.99
C SER A 63 -16.83 6.37 3.89
N SER A 64 -16.68 7.51 4.55
CA SER A 64 -17.75 8.19 5.28
C SER A 64 -18.11 9.52 4.60
N ASN A 65 -19.28 10.10 4.91
CA ASN A 65 -19.86 11.22 4.13
C ASN A 65 -18.98 12.46 4.00
N LYS A 66 -18.08 12.74 4.95
CA LYS A 66 -17.30 14.00 4.97
C LYS A 66 -15.82 13.79 5.29
N THR A 67 -15.44 12.63 5.79
CA THR A 67 -14.09 12.35 6.26
C THR A 67 -13.67 10.93 5.90
N PHE A 68 -12.37 10.71 5.85
CA PHE A 68 -11.80 9.39 5.70
C PHE A 68 -11.90 8.63 7.04
N ALA A 69 -12.33 7.39 7.01
CA ALA A 69 -12.46 6.56 8.21
C ALA A 69 -11.11 5.96 8.64
N TYR A 70 -10.26 5.68 7.68
CA TYR A 70 -8.99 4.95 7.85
C TYR A 70 -7.75 5.81 7.62
N ILE A 71 -7.93 7.11 7.39
CA ILE A 71 -6.83 8.05 7.22
C ILE A 71 -7.01 9.21 8.21
N THR A 72 -6.02 9.40 9.07
CA THR A 72 -5.98 10.53 10.01
C THR A 72 -4.84 11.47 9.67
N SER A 73 -5.04 12.77 9.95
CA SER A 73 -4.06 13.81 9.69
C SER A 73 -3.45 14.31 11.00
N GLY A 74 -2.16 14.66 10.95
CA GLY A 74 -1.47 15.29 12.08
C GLY A 74 -1.33 14.41 13.31
N ALA A 75 -1.36 13.09 13.18
CA ALA A 75 -1.33 12.15 14.31
C ALA A 75 -0.17 12.41 15.29
N THR A 76 1.04 12.74 14.78
CA THR A 76 2.20 13.03 15.62
C THR A 76 2.01 14.32 16.41
N ALA A 77 1.52 15.40 15.77
CA ALA A 77 1.29 16.66 16.43
C ALA A 77 0.13 16.55 17.44
N ALA A 78 -0.92 15.81 17.11
CA ALA A 78 -2.04 15.54 18.01
C ALA A 78 -1.58 14.77 19.26
N ALA A 79 -0.74 13.73 19.08
CA ALA A 79 -0.18 12.94 20.19
C ALA A 79 0.67 13.83 21.11
N LEU A 80 1.51 14.71 20.57
CA LEU A 80 2.32 15.65 21.36
C LEU A 80 1.45 16.64 22.15
N ALA A 81 0.29 17.01 21.60
CA ALA A 81 -0.68 17.90 22.26
C ALA A 81 -1.66 17.15 23.19
N GLY A 82 -1.54 15.84 23.37
CA GLY A 82 -2.46 15.03 24.16
C GLY A 82 -3.87 14.94 23.55
N LYS A 83 -4.00 15.15 22.23
CA LYS A 83 -5.26 15.11 21.50
C LYS A 83 -5.38 13.83 20.64
N ALA A 84 -6.60 13.40 20.36
CA ALA A 84 -6.82 12.37 19.36
C ALA A 84 -6.49 12.92 17.95
N PRO A 85 -5.91 12.10 17.05
CA PRO A 85 -5.68 12.50 15.67
C PRO A 85 -7.03 12.73 14.97
N GLU A 86 -7.09 13.73 14.11
CA GLU A 86 -8.32 14.07 13.38
C GLU A 86 -8.43 13.24 12.08
N PRO A 87 -9.62 12.77 11.72
CA PRO A 87 -9.87 12.17 10.43
C PRO A 87 -9.50 13.13 9.30
N LEU A 88 -8.91 12.62 8.23
CA LEU A 88 -8.61 13.43 7.05
C LEU A 88 -9.92 13.89 6.40
N GLY A 89 -9.98 15.16 6.01
CA GLY A 89 -11.17 15.74 5.37
C GLY A 89 -11.33 15.31 3.91
N ALA A 90 -12.58 15.27 3.42
CA ALA A 90 -12.91 14.88 2.05
C ALA A 90 -12.26 15.72 0.95
N ASN A 91 -11.85 16.95 1.27
CA ASN A 91 -11.12 17.84 0.36
C ASN A 91 -9.75 17.28 -0.09
N SER A 92 -9.22 16.30 0.62
CA SER A 92 -7.98 15.60 0.24
C SER A 92 -8.20 14.47 -0.78
N SER A 93 -9.43 14.26 -1.26
CA SER A 93 -9.69 13.28 -2.31
C SER A 93 -8.95 13.63 -3.60
N GLY A 94 -8.21 12.66 -4.14
CA GLY A 94 -7.38 12.85 -5.34
C GLY A 94 -5.96 13.35 -5.06
N ASP A 95 -5.65 13.75 -3.82
CA ASP A 95 -4.29 14.14 -3.44
C ASP A 95 -3.33 12.93 -3.47
N ASN A 96 -2.06 13.24 -3.52
CA ASN A 96 -0.99 12.26 -3.41
C ASN A 96 -0.34 12.33 -2.03
N THR A 97 0.02 11.18 -1.49
CA THR A 97 0.83 11.06 -0.27
C THR A 97 2.01 10.13 -0.50
N ILE A 98 3.19 10.50 -0.01
CA ILE A 98 4.42 9.71 -0.18
C ILE A 98 4.64 8.87 1.07
N ILE A 99 4.80 7.57 0.90
CA ILE A 99 5.09 6.64 2.02
C ILE A 99 6.43 7.02 2.66
N LYS A 100 6.39 7.39 3.94
CA LYS A 100 7.58 7.70 4.74
C LYS A 100 7.97 6.54 5.66
N LYS A 101 6.98 5.77 6.09
CA LYS A 101 7.18 4.66 7.01
C LYS A 101 6.07 3.65 6.81
N ILE A 102 6.43 2.38 6.91
CA ILE A 102 5.48 1.25 6.98
C ILE A 102 5.79 0.51 8.26
N ALA A 103 4.79 0.27 9.10
CA ALA A 103 4.97 -0.39 10.38
C ALA A 103 3.78 -1.28 10.73
N VAL A 104 4.05 -2.38 11.41
CA VAL A 104 3.04 -3.20 12.06
C VAL A 104 2.75 -2.60 13.43
N GLY A 105 1.52 -2.24 13.68
CA GLY A 105 1.05 -1.76 14.98
C GLY A 105 -0.13 -2.59 15.48
N GLY A 106 -0.49 -2.39 16.73
CA GLY A 106 -1.64 -3.08 17.32
C GLY A 106 -1.31 -3.77 18.64
N THR A 107 -2.25 -4.53 19.13
CA THR A 107 -2.11 -5.30 20.35
C THR A 107 -2.61 -6.72 20.14
N LYS A 108 -2.18 -7.66 20.97
CA LYS A 108 -2.68 -9.05 20.93
C LYS A 108 -4.20 -9.15 21.03
N LYS A 109 -4.85 -8.22 21.76
CA LYS A 109 -6.30 -8.18 21.95
C LYS A 109 -7.02 -7.57 20.73
N ALA A 110 -6.48 -6.51 20.16
CA ALA A 110 -7.07 -5.79 19.02
C ALA A 110 -6.64 -6.34 17.66
N GLY A 111 -5.67 -7.27 17.62
CA GLY A 111 -5.01 -7.71 16.41
C GLY A 111 -3.89 -6.76 15.98
N PHE A 112 -3.09 -7.22 15.02
CA PHE A 112 -2.03 -6.42 14.40
C PHE A 112 -2.50 -5.94 13.04
N LYS A 113 -2.11 -4.72 12.68
CA LYS A 113 -2.46 -4.04 11.44
C LYS A 113 -1.23 -3.37 10.85
N ILE A 114 -1.27 -3.12 9.56
CA ILE A 114 -0.27 -2.30 8.88
C ILE A 114 -0.70 -0.83 8.93
N TYR A 115 0.20 -0.02 9.45
CA TYR A 115 0.08 1.43 9.43
C TYR A 115 1.12 2.02 8.47
N VAL A 116 0.66 2.89 7.59
CA VAL A 116 1.51 3.66 6.71
C VAL A 116 1.49 5.12 7.17
N VAL A 117 2.67 5.68 7.39
CA VAL A 117 2.82 7.13 7.58
C VAL A 117 3.11 7.73 6.21
N GLY A 118 2.19 8.54 5.72
CA GLY A 118 2.29 9.27 4.47
C GLY A 118 2.56 10.75 4.69
N LYS A 119 3.29 11.38 3.79
CA LYS A 119 3.49 12.83 3.76
C LYS A 119 2.84 13.40 2.50
N GLY A 120 1.96 14.41 2.68
CA GLY A 120 1.38 15.14 1.57
C GLY A 120 2.46 15.86 0.74
N ASN A 121 2.14 16.16 -0.51
CA ASN A 121 3.07 16.75 -1.48
C ASN A 121 3.24 18.27 -1.28
N CYS A 122 3.10 18.77 -0.07
CA CYS A 122 3.41 20.16 0.29
C CYS A 122 4.43 20.22 1.42
N GLY A 123 5.25 21.28 1.46
CA GLY A 123 6.34 21.43 2.43
C GLY A 123 5.88 21.42 3.89
N MET A 124 4.68 21.91 4.17
CA MET A 124 4.11 22.05 5.52
C MET A 124 2.91 21.14 5.78
N CYS A 125 2.61 20.20 4.88
CA CYS A 125 1.54 19.23 5.11
C CYS A 125 1.84 18.36 6.33
N PRO A 126 0.85 18.14 7.21
CA PRO A 126 0.99 17.19 8.28
C PRO A 126 1.12 15.76 7.72
N ASN A 127 1.79 14.88 8.47
CA ASN A 127 1.83 13.49 8.12
C ASN A 127 0.44 12.87 8.31
N ASN A 128 0.09 12.00 7.37
CA ASN A 128 -1.12 11.19 7.46
C ASN A 128 -0.75 9.82 8.05
N MET A 129 -1.55 9.29 8.96
CA MET A 129 -1.48 7.91 9.40
C MET A 129 -2.63 7.14 8.78
N ILE A 130 -2.32 6.05 8.11
CA ILE A 130 -3.23 5.26 7.29
C ILE A 130 -3.31 3.85 7.86
N ASP A 131 -4.50 3.39 8.24
CA ASP A 131 -4.80 1.97 8.46
C ASP A 131 -4.89 1.31 7.08
N PHE A 132 -3.77 0.71 6.64
CA PHE A 132 -3.48 0.56 5.21
C PHE A 132 -4.37 -0.45 4.51
N GLU A 133 -4.60 -1.62 5.11
CA GLU A 133 -5.47 -2.66 4.51
C GLU A 133 -6.93 -2.20 4.42
N GLU A 134 -7.43 -1.56 5.47
CA GLU A 134 -8.79 -1.05 5.48
C GLU A 134 -8.98 0.11 4.51
N ALA A 135 -7.98 0.98 4.40
CA ALA A 135 -7.99 2.08 3.43
C ALA A 135 -7.95 1.58 1.98
N LEU A 136 -7.21 0.49 1.69
CA LEU A 136 -7.23 -0.17 0.38
C LEU A 136 -8.58 -0.84 0.11
N ALA A 137 -9.11 -1.59 1.08
CA ALA A 137 -10.36 -2.33 0.94
C ALA A 137 -11.57 -1.42 0.70
N THR A 138 -11.58 -0.23 1.31
CA THR A 138 -12.66 0.77 1.17
C THR A 138 -12.44 1.74 0.00
N GLY A 139 -11.28 1.70 -0.67
CA GLY A 139 -10.92 2.62 -1.74
C GLY A 139 -10.51 4.02 -1.25
N GLU A 140 -10.27 4.20 0.05
CA GLU A 140 -9.70 5.44 0.60
C GLU A 140 -8.24 5.65 0.16
N ILE A 141 -7.52 4.56 -0.10
CA ILE A 141 -6.28 4.55 -0.88
C ILE A 141 -6.55 3.78 -2.17
N GLN A 142 -6.15 4.35 -3.29
CA GLN A 142 -6.24 3.65 -4.57
C GLN A 142 -5.15 2.57 -4.63
N SER A 143 -5.56 1.32 -4.89
CA SER A 143 -4.62 0.24 -5.18
C SER A 143 -3.78 0.56 -6.43
N LYS A 144 -2.56 0.02 -6.50
CA LYS A 144 -1.66 0.14 -7.66
C LYS A 144 -2.23 -0.50 -8.94
N GLY A 145 -3.29 -1.26 -8.79
CA GLY A 145 -3.95 -1.95 -9.89
C GLY A 145 -5.18 -2.70 -9.42
N MET A 146 -5.68 -3.57 -10.29
CA MET A 146 -6.80 -4.45 -9.96
C MET A 146 -6.27 -5.66 -9.19
N SER A 147 -6.88 -5.99 -8.03
CA SER A 147 -6.53 -7.20 -7.30
C SER A 147 -6.98 -8.45 -8.08
N ARG A 148 -6.40 -9.60 -7.70
CA ARG A 148 -6.81 -10.89 -8.27
C ARG A 148 -8.30 -11.14 -8.07
N GLU A 149 -8.82 -10.87 -6.87
CA GLU A 149 -10.24 -11.03 -6.53
C GLU A 149 -11.13 -10.11 -7.35
N GLN A 150 -10.71 -8.85 -7.52
CA GLN A 150 -11.42 -7.89 -8.37
C GLN A 150 -11.40 -8.31 -9.84
N ALA A 151 -10.27 -8.83 -10.32
CA ALA A 151 -10.17 -9.35 -11.69
C ALA A 151 -11.09 -10.56 -11.91
N ILE A 152 -11.15 -11.49 -10.94
CA ILE A 152 -12.06 -12.64 -10.99
C ILE A 152 -13.53 -12.19 -10.95
N ALA A 153 -13.87 -11.25 -10.06
CA ALA A 153 -15.24 -10.71 -9.97
C ALA A 153 -15.66 -10.05 -11.27
N LYS A 154 -14.81 -9.20 -11.84
CA LYS A 154 -15.05 -8.53 -13.12
C LYS A 154 -15.22 -9.52 -14.29
N LEU A 155 -14.43 -10.60 -14.28
CA LEU A 155 -14.56 -11.63 -15.32
C LEU A 155 -15.85 -12.45 -15.19
N LYS A 156 -16.32 -12.71 -13.97
CA LYS A 156 -17.61 -13.36 -13.72
C LYS A 156 -18.76 -12.47 -14.19
N GLU A 157 -18.77 -11.20 -13.77
CA GLU A 157 -19.77 -10.22 -14.21
C GLU A 157 -19.84 -10.10 -15.73
N ALA A 158 -18.67 -10.02 -16.39
CA ALA A 158 -18.61 -9.98 -17.85
C ALA A 158 -19.18 -11.26 -18.51
N LYS A 159 -18.95 -12.43 -17.89
CA LYS A 159 -19.55 -13.68 -18.36
C LYS A 159 -21.07 -13.66 -18.25
N ASP A 160 -21.61 -13.20 -17.12
CA ASP A 160 -23.04 -13.06 -16.92
C ASP A 160 -23.65 -12.11 -17.94
N LEU A 161 -22.95 -11.02 -18.28
CA LEU A 161 -23.39 -10.09 -19.35
C LEU A 161 -23.40 -10.72 -20.74
N VAL A 162 -22.44 -11.63 -21.03
CA VAL A 162 -22.48 -12.42 -22.30
C VAL A 162 -23.68 -13.36 -22.32
N ASP A 163 -23.94 -14.05 -21.20
CA ASP A 163 -25.05 -15.00 -21.09
C ASP A 163 -26.42 -14.30 -21.20
N LEU A 164 -26.50 -13.03 -20.78
CA LEU A 164 -27.66 -12.15 -20.95
C LEU A 164 -27.75 -11.47 -22.32
N GLY A 165 -26.76 -11.67 -23.21
CA GLY A 165 -26.70 -11.03 -24.52
C GLY A 165 -26.35 -9.52 -24.48
N MET A 166 -25.90 -9.01 -23.33
CA MET A 166 -25.53 -7.60 -23.11
C MET A 166 -24.06 -7.31 -23.44
N MET A 167 -23.23 -8.33 -23.62
CA MET A 167 -21.82 -8.21 -24.04
C MET A 167 -21.53 -9.19 -25.19
N SER A 168 -20.70 -8.77 -26.15
CA SER A 168 -20.26 -9.66 -27.21
C SER A 168 -19.24 -10.68 -26.71
N LYS A 169 -19.20 -11.88 -27.34
CA LYS A 169 -18.17 -12.88 -27.02
C LYS A 169 -16.76 -12.37 -27.31
N GLU A 170 -16.60 -11.54 -28.33
CA GLU A 170 -15.30 -10.95 -28.69
C GLU A 170 -14.79 -10.00 -27.61
N ASP A 171 -15.66 -9.16 -27.04
CA ASP A 171 -15.28 -8.25 -25.96
C ASP A 171 -14.96 -9.00 -24.67
N PHE A 172 -15.69 -10.08 -24.41
CA PHE A 172 -15.38 -10.97 -23.27
C PHE A 172 -13.99 -11.61 -23.41
N GLU A 173 -13.63 -12.14 -24.59
CA GLU A 173 -12.31 -12.74 -24.80
C GLU A 173 -11.18 -11.69 -24.72
N LYS A 174 -11.40 -10.45 -25.18
CA LYS A 174 -10.45 -9.34 -24.98
C LYS A 174 -10.24 -9.05 -23.47
N LEU A 175 -11.35 -8.91 -22.75
CA LEU A 175 -11.30 -8.67 -21.31
C LEU A 175 -10.61 -9.82 -20.55
N LYS A 176 -10.87 -11.04 -20.95
CA LYS A 176 -10.24 -12.24 -20.37
C LYS A 176 -8.72 -12.26 -20.59
N LEU A 177 -8.26 -11.90 -21.80
CA LEU A 177 -6.83 -11.76 -22.09
C LEU A 177 -6.17 -10.67 -21.23
N GLU A 178 -6.84 -9.55 -21.01
CA GLU A 178 -6.37 -8.44 -20.19
C GLU A 178 -6.26 -8.84 -18.72
N LEU A 179 -7.25 -9.57 -18.18
CA LEU A 179 -7.33 -9.93 -16.78
C LEU A 179 -6.55 -11.19 -16.42
N THR A 180 -6.28 -12.08 -17.37
CA THR A 180 -5.56 -13.33 -17.14
C THR A 180 -4.20 -13.13 -16.44
N PRO A 181 -3.33 -12.19 -16.84
CA PRO A 181 -2.06 -11.96 -16.16
C PRO A 181 -2.21 -11.55 -14.68
N ILE A 182 -3.30 -10.83 -14.37
CA ILE A 182 -3.60 -10.39 -12.99
C ILE A 182 -4.07 -11.58 -12.14
N ILE A 183 -4.86 -12.48 -12.73
CA ILE A 183 -5.45 -13.65 -12.05
C ILE A 183 -4.39 -14.73 -11.78
N ILE A 184 -3.43 -14.92 -12.70
CA ILE A 184 -2.41 -15.99 -12.61
C ILE A 184 -1.20 -15.54 -11.78
N LYS A 185 -0.99 -14.25 -11.61
CA LYS A 185 0.13 -13.72 -10.80
C LYS A 185 -0.05 -14.14 -9.34
N ASN A 186 0.76 -15.11 -8.91
CA ASN A 186 0.90 -15.56 -7.51
C ASN A 186 1.74 -14.56 -6.71
#